data_f69f6202199237593469521fc215da79
#
_entry.id   f69f6202199237593469521fc215da79
#
_cell.length_a   1.000
_cell.length_b   1.000
_cell.length_c   1.000
_cell.angle_alpha   90.00
_cell.angle_beta   90.00
_cell.angle_gamma   90.00
#
_symmetry.space_group_name_H-M   'P 1'
#
loop_
_entity.id
_entity.type
_entity.pdbx_description
1 polymer ?
#
loop_
_entity_poly.entity_id
_entity_poly.type
_entity_poly.pdbx_seq_one_letter_code
_entity_poly.pdbx_strand_id
1 'polypeptide(L)'
;MTELGSLFLIVFALYIVQCVCWVNPDSVVFALGLRDRGKKKSRGLTLSGLDTAAFLANPLPPLSPLLVTHWPAFQLNPDSVLISGPNGEATSITWETLVVTRSGSRLLFNGTSVFKGDETQVLGYCQLLQQLRQATRPQRERAIEKWLREGLDSKASARRLQVFQRRSLWIRIVSNLQFFFLFFLLPFAIGIYPRMLRPAIILVVATSVILAIEFWSVHRKLYKKTADTRFTATFTIALSPLAAIRTCDTLCRNLVAGYHPVAVAAAICTDAAFEAIAGEQLRYAKFTSASDWYQKKLVGLIEQVIRQRGLEPRRLLTPSSQMSGCILYCPRCLTQYVTNREECSDCGHKALVAFTSSGTGTSFSP
;
A
#
# COMPACT_ATOMS: atom_id res chain seq x y z
N MET A 1 41.88 5.56 2.67
CA MET A 1 40.64 6.24 3.14
C MET A 1 40.93 6.78 4.53
N THR A 2 40.54 8.00 4.84
CA THR A 2 40.67 8.56 6.20
C THR A 2 39.69 7.83 7.13
N GLU A 3 40.02 7.70 8.42
CA GLU A 3 39.14 7.06 9.44
C GLU A 3 37.70 7.64 9.42
N LEU A 4 37.60 8.95 9.21
CA LEU A 4 36.33 9.65 9.07
C LEU A 4 35.52 9.16 7.86
N GLY A 5 36.17 8.92 6.72
CA GLY A 5 35.52 8.40 5.52
C GLY A 5 34.97 6.98 5.73
N SER A 6 35.70 6.14 6.46
CA SER A 6 35.26 4.79 6.82
C SER A 6 34.06 4.82 7.76
N LEU A 7 34.06 5.68 8.77
CA LEU A 7 32.94 5.85 9.69
C LEU A 7 31.67 6.35 8.96
N PHE A 8 31.82 7.33 8.06
CA PHE A 8 30.72 7.82 7.26
C PHE A 8 30.08 6.74 6.39
N LEU A 9 30.91 5.90 5.73
CA LEU A 9 30.42 4.80 4.92
C LEU A 9 29.64 3.76 5.75
N ILE A 10 30.12 3.46 6.96
CA ILE A 10 29.42 2.54 7.87
C ILE A 10 28.06 3.13 8.28
N VAL A 11 28.01 4.38 8.70
CA VAL A 11 26.76 5.04 9.08
C VAL A 11 25.79 5.12 7.90
N PHE A 12 26.29 5.42 6.71
CA PHE A 12 25.48 5.45 5.50
C PHE A 12 24.95 4.05 5.12
N ALA A 13 25.79 3.02 5.19
CA ALA A 13 25.36 1.63 4.95
C ALA A 13 24.29 1.19 5.95
N LEU A 14 24.44 1.49 7.23
CA LEU A 14 23.42 1.23 8.26
C LEU A 14 22.11 1.97 7.96
N TYR A 15 22.19 3.22 7.49
CA TYR A 15 21.01 3.98 7.07
C TYR A 15 20.30 3.31 5.90
N ILE A 16 21.03 2.88 4.86
CA ILE A 16 20.43 2.17 3.71
C ILE A 16 19.74 0.88 4.14
N VAL A 17 20.38 0.10 5.02
CA VAL A 17 19.78 -1.13 5.58
C VAL A 17 18.47 -0.81 6.32
N GLN A 18 18.43 0.28 7.08
CA GLN A 18 17.18 0.71 7.73
C GLN A 18 16.10 1.20 6.75
N CYS A 19 16.49 1.65 5.54
CA CYS A 19 15.54 2.07 4.51
C CYS A 19 14.85 0.91 3.79
N VAL A 20 15.30 -0.33 4.01
CA VAL A 20 14.66 -1.53 3.49
C VAL A 20 13.40 -1.84 4.28
N CYS A 21 12.31 -2.03 3.56
CA CYS A 21 11.05 -2.51 4.14
C CYS A 21 10.51 -3.68 3.33
N TRP A 22 9.96 -4.66 4.05
CA TRP A 22 9.27 -5.78 3.45
C TRP A 22 7.82 -5.42 3.19
N VAL A 23 7.33 -5.73 2.00
CA VAL A 23 5.94 -5.52 1.61
C VAL A 23 5.31 -6.84 1.20
N ASN A 24 4.01 -6.98 1.42
CA ASN A 24 3.29 -8.16 1.00
C ASN A 24 3.15 -8.19 -0.54
N PRO A 25 3.01 -9.37 -1.15
CA PRO A 25 2.52 -9.48 -2.51
C PRO A 25 1.19 -8.72 -2.68
N ASP A 26 0.91 -8.27 -3.89
CA ASP A 26 -0.31 -7.50 -4.23
C ASP A 26 -0.48 -6.17 -3.48
N SER A 27 0.60 -5.69 -2.83
CA SER A 27 0.61 -4.35 -2.25
C SER A 27 0.74 -3.28 -3.34
N VAL A 28 0.06 -2.16 -3.12
CA VAL A 28 0.26 -0.94 -3.92
C VAL A 28 1.03 0.08 -3.08
N VAL A 29 2.12 0.58 -3.64
CA VAL A 29 3.03 1.53 -2.99
C VAL A 29 2.91 2.88 -3.66
N PHE A 30 2.76 3.92 -2.85
CA PHE A 30 2.69 5.30 -3.31
C PHE A 30 3.80 6.11 -2.67
N ALA A 31 4.53 6.89 -3.45
CA ALA A 31 5.53 7.83 -2.96
C ALA A 31 4.89 9.21 -2.75
N LEU A 32 5.03 9.78 -1.54
CA LEU A 32 4.54 11.12 -1.21
C LEU A 32 5.66 12.15 -1.33
N GLY A 33 5.66 12.95 -2.39
CA GLY A 33 6.62 14.06 -2.56
C GLY A 33 6.40 15.20 -1.56
N LEU A 34 7.45 16.03 -1.34
CA LEU A 34 7.39 17.23 -0.48
C LEU A 34 6.35 18.25 -0.98
N ARG A 35 6.12 18.32 -2.29
CA ARG A 35 5.26 19.31 -2.97
C ARG A 35 3.79 18.92 -3.12
N ASP A 36 3.38 17.74 -2.66
CA ASP A 36 2.01 17.22 -2.85
C ASP A 36 0.95 17.94 -1.97
N ARG A 37 1.08 19.26 -1.82
CA ARG A 37 0.01 20.08 -1.21
C ARG A 37 -1.18 20.16 -2.17
N GLY A 38 -2.04 19.13 -2.14
CA GLY A 38 -3.32 19.17 -2.85
C GLY A 38 -3.27 18.97 -4.37
N LYS A 39 -2.10 18.82 -4.97
CA LYS A 39 -1.97 18.47 -6.40
C LYS A 39 -1.73 16.97 -6.51
N LYS A 40 -2.65 16.26 -7.14
CA LYS A 40 -2.60 14.84 -7.44
C LYS A 40 -1.39 14.52 -8.33
N LYS A 41 -0.24 14.21 -7.72
CA LYS A 41 1.02 13.95 -8.47
C LYS A 41 1.70 12.64 -8.10
N SER A 42 1.13 11.86 -7.18
CA SER A 42 1.71 10.57 -6.79
C SER A 42 1.52 9.54 -7.91
N ARG A 43 2.57 8.75 -8.13
CA ARG A 43 2.49 7.53 -8.95
C ARG A 43 2.40 6.35 -7.99
N GLY A 44 1.47 5.45 -8.23
CA GLY A 44 1.40 4.17 -7.54
C GLY A 44 2.20 3.12 -8.31
N LEU A 45 2.86 2.24 -7.58
CA LEU A 45 3.48 1.03 -8.11
C LEU A 45 2.75 -0.17 -7.52
N THR A 46 2.18 -1.00 -8.37
CA THR A 46 1.57 -2.26 -7.98
C THR A 46 2.63 -3.35 -8.00
N LEU A 47 2.69 -4.13 -6.93
CA LEU A 47 3.61 -5.26 -6.77
C LEU A 47 2.88 -6.59 -6.99
N SER A 48 1.91 -6.61 -7.90
CA SER A 48 1.14 -7.80 -8.24
C SER A 48 2.00 -8.87 -8.91
N GLY A 49 1.66 -10.13 -8.67
CA GLY A 49 2.33 -11.29 -9.28
C GLY A 49 3.66 -11.66 -8.64
N LEU A 50 3.99 -11.14 -7.47
CA LEU A 50 5.14 -11.59 -6.69
C LEU A 50 4.71 -12.73 -5.76
N ASP A 51 5.28 -13.91 -5.95
CA ASP A 51 5.02 -15.08 -5.09
C ASP A 51 5.60 -14.93 -3.70
N THR A 52 6.54 -14.01 -3.53
CA THR A 52 7.22 -13.73 -2.27
C THR A 52 7.10 -12.27 -1.88
N ALA A 53 7.18 -11.99 -0.57
CA ALA A 53 7.29 -10.63 -0.09
C ALA A 53 8.46 -9.91 -0.78
N ALA A 54 8.15 -8.83 -1.48
CA ALA A 54 9.17 -7.97 -2.07
C ALA A 54 9.79 -7.09 -1.00
N PHE A 55 11.05 -6.77 -1.15
CA PHE A 55 11.62 -5.69 -0.37
C PHE A 55 11.72 -4.41 -1.19
N LEU A 56 11.37 -3.31 -0.56
CA LEU A 56 11.53 -1.98 -1.13
C LEU A 56 12.63 -1.25 -0.37
N ALA A 57 13.57 -0.69 -1.11
CA ALA A 57 14.54 0.23 -0.55
C ALA A 57 14.08 1.67 -0.85
N ASN A 58 13.88 2.45 0.21
CA ASN A 58 13.65 3.89 0.09
C ASN A 58 14.86 4.64 0.66
N PRO A 59 15.87 4.96 -0.15
CA PRO A 59 17.09 5.59 0.34
C PRO A 59 16.88 7.03 0.79
N LEU A 60 15.74 7.65 0.45
CA LEU A 60 15.43 9.04 0.78
C LEU A 60 14.05 9.18 1.46
N PRO A 61 13.76 8.42 2.55
CA PRO A 61 12.45 8.45 3.20
C PRO A 61 12.04 9.83 3.73
N PRO A 62 12.94 10.74 4.15
CA PRO A 62 12.51 12.08 4.53
C PRO A 62 11.95 12.88 3.35
N LEU A 63 12.50 12.71 2.14
CA LEU A 63 12.07 13.42 0.94
C LEU A 63 10.79 12.84 0.35
N SER A 64 10.67 11.51 0.34
CA SER A 64 9.57 10.81 -0.30
C SER A 64 9.11 9.61 0.55
N PRO A 65 8.38 9.84 1.66
CA PRO A 65 7.88 8.74 2.48
C PRO A 65 6.92 7.86 1.68
N LEU A 66 6.95 6.56 1.93
CA LEU A 66 6.15 5.57 1.23
C LEU A 66 4.86 5.27 2.00
N LEU A 67 3.75 5.31 1.29
CA LEU A 67 2.47 4.72 1.69
C LEU A 67 2.39 3.32 1.11
N VAL A 68 2.06 2.35 1.93
CA VAL A 68 1.82 0.98 1.48
C VAL A 68 0.38 0.61 1.84
N THR A 69 -0.39 0.18 0.87
CA THR A 69 -1.71 -0.37 1.09
C THR A 69 -1.78 -1.79 0.55
N HIS A 70 -2.44 -2.65 1.29
CA HIS A 70 -2.65 -4.04 0.94
C HIS A 70 -4.08 -4.43 1.30
N TRP A 71 -4.80 -4.99 0.34
CA TRP A 71 -6.13 -5.53 0.57
C TRP A 71 -6.01 -7.03 0.85
N PRO A 72 -6.73 -7.57 1.85
CA PRO A 72 -6.61 -8.98 2.18
C PRO A 72 -7.07 -9.88 1.05
N ALA A 73 -6.34 -10.97 0.81
CA ALA A 73 -6.68 -11.95 -0.21
C ALA A 73 -7.86 -12.85 0.18
N PHE A 74 -8.19 -12.93 1.49
CA PHE A 74 -9.37 -13.67 1.92
C PHE A 74 -10.67 -12.93 1.60
N GLN A 75 -11.71 -13.68 1.23
CA GLN A 75 -13.01 -13.14 0.86
C GLN A 75 -14.04 -13.49 1.93
N LEU A 76 -14.78 -12.47 2.38
CA LEU A 76 -15.80 -12.66 3.42
C LEU A 76 -17.17 -12.85 2.78
N ASN A 77 -17.76 -14.02 3.00
CA ASN A 77 -19.14 -14.29 2.59
C ASN A 77 -20.05 -14.43 3.80
N PRO A 78 -21.37 -14.28 3.64
CA PRO A 78 -22.31 -14.45 4.73
C PRO A 78 -22.25 -15.83 5.39
N ASP A 79 -21.90 -16.88 4.65
CA ASP A 79 -21.91 -18.25 5.11
C ASP A 79 -20.50 -18.82 5.40
N SER A 80 -19.45 -18.20 4.81
CA SER A 80 -18.09 -18.74 4.90
C SER A 80 -17.02 -17.67 4.64
N VAL A 81 -15.79 -17.99 4.98
CA VAL A 81 -14.59 -17.24 4.56
C VAL A 81 -13.87 -18.07 3.51
N LEU A 82 -13.57 -17.46 2.37
CA LEU A 82 -12.78 -18.09 1.31
C LEU A 82 -11.33 -17.60 1.39
N ILE A 83 -10.40 -18.51 1.27
CA ILE A 83 -8.96 -18.26 1.20
C ILE A 83 -8.49 -18.74 -0.16
N SER A 84 -7.88 -17.86 -0.93
CA SER A 84 -7.21 -18.23 -2.18
C SER A 84 -5.87 -18.89 -1.86
N GLY A 85 -5.69 -20.14 -2.21
CA GLY A 85 -4.42 -20.85 -2.12
C GLY A 85 -3.44 -20.38 -3.21
N PRO A 86 -2.14 -20.72 -3.08
CA PRO A 86 -1.10 -20.32 -4.04
C PRO A 86 -1.38 -20.86 -5.46
N ASN A 87 -2.06 -21.99 -5.59
CA ASN A 87 -2.42 -22.62 -6.88
C ASN A 87 -3.74 -22.11 -7.48
N GLY A 88 -4.35 -21.06 -6.89
CA GLY A 88 -5.66 -20.54 -7.33
C GLY A 88 -6.85 -21.36 -6.81
N GLU A 89 -6.62 -22.41 -6.04
CA GLU A 89 -7.68 -23.13 -5.35
C GLU A 89 -8.23 -22.31 -4.20
N ALA A 90 -9.55 -22.21 -4.13
CA ALA A 90 -10.22 -21.51 -3.03
C ALA A 90 -10.66 -22.50 -1.96
N THR A 91 -10.12 -22.37 -0.76
CA THR A 91 -10.58 -23.15 0.41
C THR A 91 -11.67 -22.37 1.13
N SER A 92 -12.84 -23.01 1.31
CA SER A 92 -13.96 -22.44 2.06
C SER A 92 -13.95 -22.93 3.50
N ILE A 93 -14.01 -22.00 4.45
CA ILE A 93 -14.12 -22.29 5.89
C ILE A 93 -15.43 -21.69 6.38
N THR A 94 -16.32 -22.52 6.96
CA THR A 94 -17.58 -22.03 7.54
C THR A 94 -17.32 -21.22 8.81
N TRP A 95 -18.24 -20.31 9.15
CA TRP A 95 -18.09 -19.46 10.34
C TRP A 95 -18.03 -20.26 11.65
N GLU A 96 -18.66 -21.45 11.70
CA GLU A 96 -18.67 -22.32 12.86
C GLU A 96 -17.31 -22.97 13.10
N THR A 97 -16.61 -23.36 12.03
CA THR A 97 -15.31 -24.05 12.09
C THR A 97 -14.12 -23.09 12.04
N LEU A 98 -14.37 -21.81 11.79
CA LEU A 98 -13.32 -20.80 11.70
C LEU A 98 -12.72 -20.48 13.07
N VAL A 99 -11.45 -20.78 13.27
CA VAL A 99 -10.65 -20.33 14.43
C VAL A 99 -9.73 -19.21 14.00
N VAL A 100 -10.01 -18.00 14.50
CA VAL A 100 -9.21 -16.80 14.20
C VAL A 100 -8.24 -16.55 15.35
N THR A 101 -6.95 -16.61 15.05
CA THR A 101 -5.88 -16.28 16.01
C THR A 101 -4.91 -15.27 15.40
N ARG A 102 -4.09 -14.65 16.25
CA ARG A 102 -3.01 -13.78 15.81
C ARG A 102 -1.68 -14.24 16.37
N SER A 103 -0.62 -14.08 15.60
CA SER A 103 0.76 -14.25 16.06
C SER A 103 1.57 -13.02 15.61
N GLY A 104 1.75 -12.05 16.51
CA GLY A 104 2.37 -10.77 16.20
C GLY A 104 1.63 -10.04 15.06
N SER A 105 2.34 -9.84 13.95
CA SER A 105 1.84 -9.18 12.74
C SER A 105 1.12 -10.11 11.74
N ARG A 106 0.78 -11.34 12.13
CA ARG A 106 0.12 -12.33 11.27
C ARG A 106 -1.28 -12.66 11.78
N LEU A 107 -2.23 -12.73 10.86
CA LEU A 107 -3.56 -13.27 11.06
C LEU A 107 -3.56 -14.72 10.61
N LEU A 108 -4.05 -15.60 11.47
CA LEU A 108 -4.11 -17.03 11.19
C LEU A 108 -5.56 -17.51 11.22
N PHE A 109 -5.91 -18.36 10.24
CA PHE A 109 -7.15 -19.13 10.20
C PHE A 109 -6.81 -20.61 10.38
N ASN A 110 -7.35 -21.21 11.42
CA ASN A 110 -7.08 -22.61 11.76
C ASN A 110 -5.58 -22.93 11.78
N GLY A 111 -4.75 -22.01 12.30
CA GLY A 111 -3.29 -22.15 12.35
C GLY A 111 -2.53 -21.74 11.08
N THR A 112 -3.21 -21.57 9.95
CA THR A 112 -2.58 -21.16 8.68
C THR A 112 -2.53 -19.64 8.56
N SER A 113 -1.37 -19.07 8.21
CA SER A 113 -1.21 -17.63 8.01
C SER A 113 -1.89 -17.17 6.71
N VAL A 114 -2.89 -16.28 6.83
CA VAL A 114 -3.70 -15.80 5.71
C VAL A 114 -3.48 -14.31 5.40
N PHE A 115 -2.92 -13.58 6.36
CA PHE A 115 -2.62 -12.17 6.19
C PHE A 115 -1.45 -11.76 7.08
N LYS A 116 -0.56 -10.94 6.55
CA LYS A 116 0.53 -10.30 7.28
C LYS A 116 0.38 -8.79 7.14
N GLY A 117 0.38 -8.05 8.23
CA GLY A 117 0.18 -6.60 8.20
C GLY A 117 0.76 -5.93 9.42
N ASP A 118 0.39 -4.66 9.63
CA ASP A 118 0.65 -3.99 10.90
C ASP A 118 -0.16 -4.62 12.03
N GLU A 119 0.39 -4.64 13.23
CA GLU A 119 -0.26 -5.25 14.40
C GLU A 119 -1.67 -4.70 14.65
N THR A 120 -1.84 -3.38 14.46
CA THR A 120 -3.15 -2.72 14.58
C THR A 120 -4.15 -3.19 13.53
N GLN A 121 -3.68 -3.41 12.30
CA GLN A 121 -4.50 -3.90 11.20
C GLN A 121 -4.92 -5.34 11.44
N VAL A 122 -3.98 -6.20 11.87
CA VAL A 122 -4.25 -7.59 12.23
C VAL A 122 -5.25 -7.67 13.37
N LEU A 123 -5.09 -6.84 14.42
CA LEU A 123 -6.04 -6.77 15.52
C LEU A 123 -7.44 -6.35 15.05
N GLY A 124 -7.52 -5.36 14.15
CA GLY A 124 -8.78 -4.93 13.56
C GLY A 124 -9.49 -6.04 12.80
N TYR A 125 -8.75 -6.82 12.00
CA TYR A 125 -9.31 -8.00 11.33
C TYR A 125 -9.74 -9.09 12.31
N CYS A 126 -8.95 -9.39 13.35
CA CYS A 126 -9.36 -10.34 14.38
C CYS A 126 -10.69 -9.95 15.02
N GLN A 127 -10.84 -8.69 15.41
CA GLN A 127 -12.07 -8.18 16.03
C GLN A 127 -13.27 -8.27 15.06
N LEU A 128 -13.08 -7.86 13.80
CA LEU A 128 -14.11 -7.97 12.77
C LEU A 128 -14.56 -9.42 12.59
N LEU A 129 -13.61 -10.34 12.41
CA LEU A 129 -13.91 -11.76 12.16
C LEU A 129 -14.58 -12.43 13.37
N GLN A 130 -14.18 -12.08 14.61
CA GLN A 130 -14.85 -12.55 15.81
C GLN A 130 -16.29 -12.04 15.92
N GLN A 131 -16.53 -10.77 15.57
CA GLN A 131 -17.88 -10.21 15.51
C GLN A 131 -18.73 -10.91 14.44
N LEU A 132 -18.17 -11.14 13.25
CA LEU A 132 -18.87 -11.84 12.17
C LEU A 132 -19.20 -13.29 12.53
N ARG A 133 -18.31 -13.97 13.25
CA ARG A 133 -18.54 -15.35 13.71
C ARG A 133 -19.76 -15.46 14.64
N GLN A 134 -19.98 -14.46 15.51
CA GLN A 134 -21.10 -14.43 16.45
C GLN A 134 -22.40 -13.90 15.84
N ALA A 135 -22.32 -13.25 14.67
CA ALA A 135 -23.45 -12.60 14.03
C ALA A 135 -24.33 -13.62 13.25
N THR A 136 -25.62 -13.29 13.10
CA THR A 136 -26.52 -14.00 12.18
C THR A 136 -26.18 -13.67 10.73
N ARG A 137 -26.63 -14.50 9.79
CA ARG A 137 -26.37 -14.29 8.35
C ARG A 137 -26.73 -12.86 7.87
N PRO A 138 -27.93 -12.29 8.15
CA PRO A 138 -28.26 -10.94 7.73
C PRO A 138 -27.39 -9.85 8.39
N GLN A 139 -26.95 -10.10 9.62
CA GLN A 139 -26.01 -9.18 10.30
C GLN A 139 -24.61 -9.26 9.69
N ARG A 140 -24.15 -10.45 9.30
CA ARG A 140 -22.88 -10.64 8.57
C ARG A 140 -22.88 -9.90 7.24
N GLU A 141 -23.94 -10.04 6.44
CA GLU A 141 -24.07 -9.34 5.16
C GLU A 141 -23.92 -7.82 5.32
N ARG A 142 -24.64 -7.24 6.27
CA ARG A 142 -24.57 -5.79 6.55
C ARG A 142 -23.20 -5.36 7.06
N ALA A 143 -22.60 -6.16 7.93
CA ALA A 143 -21.28 -5.84 8.50
C ALA A 143 -20.17 -5.94 7.45
N ILE A 144 -20.18 -6.96 6.58
CA ILE A 144 -19.23 -7.13 5.49
C ILE A 144 -19.41 -5.99 4.46
N GLU A 145 -20.64 -5.67 4.08
CA GLU A 145 -20.91 -4.57 3.15
C GLU A 145 -20.43 -3.23 3.73
N LYS A 146 -20.65 -2.99 5.01
CA LYS A 146 -20.17 -1.79 5.70
C LYS A 146 -18.63 -1.74 5.67
N TRP A 147 -17.95 -2.86 5.98
CA TRP A 147 -16.50 -2.96 5.96
C TRP A 147 -15.93 -2.69 4.54
N LEU A 148 -16.54 -3.25 3.49
CA LEU A 148 -16.16 -2.99 2.10
C LEU A 148 -16.31 -1.50 1.73
N ARG A 149 -17.44 -0.88 2.12
CA ARG A 149 -17.70 0.55 1.88
C ARG A 149 -16.71 1.45 2.61
N GLU A 150 -16.39 1.15 3.86
CA GLU A 150 -15.38 1.88 4.64
C GLU A 150 -13.99 1.76 4.03
N GLY A 151 -13.62 0.57 3.57
CA GLY A 151 -12.35 0.32 2.88
C GLY A 151 -12.24 1.04 1.53
N LEU A 152 -13.35 1.25 0.83
CA LEU A 152 -13.42 1.94 -0.47
C LEU A 152 -13.82 3.42 -0.37
N ASP A 153 -13.92 3.99 0.84
CA ASP A 153 -14.19 5.43 1.02
C ASP A 153 -12.96 6.29 0.67
N SER A 154 -12.90 6.72 -0.57
CA SER A 154 -11.84 7.61 -1.07
C SER A 154 -11.81 8.96 -0.39
N LYS A 155 -12.98 9.48 0.07
CA LYS A 155 -13.06 10.76 0.79
C LYS A 155 -12.48 10.64 2.20
N ALA A 156 -12.74 9.53 2.90
CA ALA A 156 -12.15 9.25 4.20
C ALA A 156 -10.63 9.07 4.10
N SER A 157 -10.15 8.31 3.11
CA SER A 157 -8.74 8.17 2.79
C SER A 157 -8.07 9.53 2.51
N ALA A 158 -8.68 10.37 1.66
CA ALA A 158 -8.18 11.70 1.36
C ALA A 158 -8.11 12.60 2.60
N ARG A 159 -9.13 12.62 3.45
CA ARG A 159 -9.15 13.38 4.71
C ARG A 159 -8.02 12.95 5.64
N ARG A 160 -7.80 11.64 5.79
CA ARG A 160 -6.73 11.10 6.65
C ARG A 160 -5.36 11.51 6.14
N LEU A 161 -5.12 11.43 4.84
CA LEU A 161 -3.90 11.89 4.18
C LEU A 161 -3.69 13.40 4.35
N GLN A 162 -4.73 14.21 4.21
CA GLN A 162 -4.68 15.65 4.41
C GLN A 162 -4.30 16.02 5.86
N VAL A 163 -4.88 15.32 6.84
CA VAL A 163 -4.51 15.49 8.25
C VAL A 163 -3.03 15.16 8.46
N PHE A 164 -2.55 14.05 7.90
CA PHE A 164 -1.14 13.70 7.94
C PHE A 164 -0.25 14.77 7.32
N GLN A 165 -0.53 15.21 6.10
CA GLN A 165 0.27 16.22 5.39
C GLN A 165 0.36 17.54 6.16
N ARG A 166 -0.75 17.98 6.79
CA ARG A 166 -0.77 19.20 7.60
C ARG A 166 0.01 19.06 8.90
N ARG A 167 -0.11 17.91 9.57
CA ARG A 167 0.48 17.69 10.91
C ARG A 167 1.94 17.26 10.85
N SER A 168 2.38 16.58 9.79
CA SER A 168 3.75 16.12 9.63
C SER A 168 4.68 17.13 8.94
N LEU A 169 4.21 18.33 8.63
CA LEU A 169 5.01 19.32 7.88
C LEU A 169 6.35 19.63 8.58
N TRP A 170 6.31 19.94 9.88
CA TRP A 170 7.52 20.23 10.66
C TRP A 170 8.43 19.00 10.75
N ILE A 171 7.87 17.83 11.02
CA ILE A 171 8.63 16.57 11.02
C ILE A 171 9.36 16.40 9.68
N ARG A 172 8.68 16.61 8.56
CA ARG A 172 9.29 16.49 7.22
C ARG A 172 10.42 17.48 7.02
N ILE A 173 10.22 18.75 7.41
CA ILE A 173 11.26 19.79 7.30
C ILE A 173 12.46 19.42 8.16
N VAL A 174 12.28 19.15 9.44
CA VAL A 174 13.38 18.87 10.37
C VAL A 174 14.09 17.56 10.00
N SER A 175 13.38 16.50 9.63
CA SER A 175 13.99 15.24 9.16
C SER A 175 14.84 15.45 7.91
N ASN A 176 14.38 16.26 6.95
CA ASN A 176 15.16 16.58 5.74
C ASN A 176 16.40 17.38 6.09
N LEU A 177 16.29 18.41 6.95
CA LEU A 177 17.44 19.18 7.38
C LEU A 177 18.46 18.31 8.13
N GLN A 178 17.99 17.43 9.02
CA GLN A 178 18.87 16.49 9.73
C GLN A 178 19.53 15.50 8.78
N PHE A 179 18.83 14.99 7.76
CA PHE A 179 19.42 14.13 6.74
C PHE A 179 20.55 14.83 5.98
N PHE A 180 20.31 16.04 5.44
CA PHE A 180 21.33 16.80 4.72
C PHE A 180 22.48 17.19 5.64
N PHE A 181 22.21 17.56 6.89
CA PHE A 181 23.24 17.85 7.86
C PHE A 181 24.13 16.64 8.13
N LEU A 182 23.56 15.47 8.43
CA LEU A 182 24.31 14.27 8.77
C LEU A 182 25.15 13.71 7.62
N PHE A 183 24.59 13.70 6.39
CA PHE A 183 25.22 12.99 5.28
C PHE A 183 26.04 13.92 4.34
N PHE A 184 25.85 15.22 4.41
CA PHE A 184 26.56 16.15 3.54
C PHE A 184 27.35 17.19 4.32
N LEU A 185 26.73 17.93 5.23
CA LEU A 185 27.39 19.05 5.91
C LEU A 185 28.35 18.58 7.02
N LEU A 186 27.98 17.60 7.82
CA LEU A 186 28.77 17.13 8.94
C LEU A 186 30.11 16.51 8.53
N PRO A 187 30.18 15.57 7.55
CA PRO A 187 31.46 15.03 7.07
C PRO A 187 32.39 16.13 6.54
N PHE A 188 31.84 17.09 5.80
CA PHE A 188 32.59 18.21 5.27
C PHE A 188 33.13 19.13 6.39
N ALA A 189 32.26 19.49 7.33
CA ALA A 189 32.63 20.39 8.43
C ALA A 189 33.69 19.78 9.36
N ILE A 190 33.60 18.48 9.67
CA ILE A 190 34.59 17.78 10.50
C ILE A 190 35.91 17.61 9.76
N GLY A 191 35.88 17.40 8.43
CA GLY A 191 37.09 17.31 7.60
C GLY A 191 37.91 18.59 7.63
N ILE A 192 37.28 19.77 7.73
CA ILE A 192 37.94 21.07 7.79
C ILE A 192 38.23 21.51 9.24
N TYR A 193 37.27 21.27 10.14
CA TYR A 193 37.32 21.75 11.54
C TYR A 193 36.95 20.61 12.51
N PRO A 194 37.91 19.76 12.94
CA PRO A 194 37.63 18.62 13.85
C PRO A 194 36.98 19.05 15.18
N ARG A 195 37.21 20.27 15.65
CA ARG A 195 36.59 20.82 16.89
C ARG A 195 35.08 20.95 16.80
N MET A 196 34.50 20.97 15.59
CA MET A 196 33.05 21.05 15.37
C MET A 196 32.30 19.76 15.70
N LEU A 197 32.98 18.63 15.96
CA LEU A 197 32.33 17.34 16.26
C LEU A 197 31.42 17.43 17.48
N ARG A 198 31.87 18.03 18.59
CA ARG A 198 31.06 18.12 19.82
C ARG A 198 29.77 18.92 19.63
N PRO A 199 29.80 20.18 19.13
CA PRO A 199 28.56 20.93 18.90
C PRO A 199 27.65 20.26 17.87
N ALA A 200 28.21 19.58 16.86
CA ALA A 200 27.43 18.83 15.89
C ALA A 200 26.68 17.64 16.51
N ILE A 201 27.31 16.86 17.38
CA ILE A 201 26.64 15.78 18.12
C ILE A 201 25.49 16.33 18.97
N ILE A 202 25.72 17.44 19.71
CA ILE A 202 24.68 18.06 20.52
C ILE A 202 23.49 18.48 19.65
N LEU A 203 23.75 19.10 18.50
CA LEU A 203 22.71 19.51 17.55
C LEU A 203 21.89 18.32 17.03
N VAL A 204 22.57 17.23 16.66
CA VAL A 204 21.92 16.00 16.17
C VAL A 204 21.04 15.36 17.25
N VAL A 205 21.54 15.26 18.48
CA VAL A 205 20.76 14.72 19.61
C VAL A 205 19.56 15.62 19.90
N ALA A 206 19.75 16.92 19.96
CA ALA A 206 18.65 17.88 20.21
C ALA A 206 17.57 17.80 19.13
N THR A 207 17.95 17.73 17.85
CA THR A 207 16.99 17.58 16.75
C THR A 207 16.28 16.23 16.79
N SER A 208 16.96 15.14 17.17
CA SER A 208 16.34 13.82 17.34
C SER A 208 15.29 13.82 18.46
N VAL A 209 15.57 14.48 19.56
CA VAL A 209 14.59 14.63 20.68
C VAL A 209 13.39 15.47 20.24
N ILE A 210 13.60 16.56 19.51
CA ILE A 210 12.50 17.37 18.96
C ILE A 210 11.64 16.54 18.03
N LEU A 211 12.24 15.76 17.12
CA LEU A 211 11.52 14.87 16.22
C LEU A 211 10.73 13.79 16.98
N ALA A 212 11.28 13.25 18.06
CA ALA A 212 10.59 12.29 18.90
C ALA A 212 9.33 12.88 19.59
N ILE A 213 9.43 14.11 20.09
CA ILE A 213 8.29 14.84 20.70
C ILE A 213 7.20 15.11 19.65
N GLU A 214 7.60 15.63 18.49
CA GLU A 214 6.68 15.89 17.37
C GLU A 214 6.03 14.58 16.88
N PHE A 215 6.81 13.51 16.72
CA PHE A 215 6.29 12.18 16.39
C PHE A 215 5.23 11.73 17.37
N TRP A 216 5.49 11.80 18.68
CA TRP A 216 4.54 11.43 19.72
C TRP A 216 3.22 12.20 19.57
N SER A 217 3.32 13.52 19.40
CA SER A 217 2.16 14.40 19.23
C SER A 217 1.33 14.03 18.01
N VAL A 218 1.98 13.85 16.85
CA VAL A 218 1.31 13.53 15.58
C VAL A 218 0.75 12.12 15.59
N HIS A 219 1.53 11.14 16.07
CA HIS A 219 1.10 9.74 16.19
C HIS A 219 -0.15 9.61 17.06
N ARG A 220 -0.20 10.29 18.21
CA ARG A 220 -1.37 10.29 19.11
C ARG A 220 -2.64 10.77 18.41
N LYS A 221 -2.52 11.73 17.49
CA LYS A 221 -3.68 12.27 16.74
C LYS A 221 -4.13 11.36 15.60
N LEU A 222 -3.17 10.69 14.93
CA LEU A 222 -3.46 9.81 13.80
C LEU A 222 -3.88 8.39 14.22
N TYR A 223 -3.27 7.87 15.30
CA TYR A 223 -3.39 6.48 15.76
C TYR A 223 -3.81 6.41 17.22
N LYS A 224 -5.10 6.62 17.49
CA LYS A 224 -5.62 6.75 18.87
C LYS A 224 -5.43 5.51 19.76
N LYS A 225 -5.39 4.28 19.19
CA LYS A 225 -5.47 3.01 19.92
C LYS A 225 -4.14 2.26 20.11
N THR A 226 -3.00 2.81 19.68
CA THR A 226 -1.71 2.08 19.66
C THR A 226 -0.69 2.73 20.62
N ALA A 227 -0.93 2.62 21.92
CA ALA A 227 -0.06 3.26 22.92
C ALA A 227 1.34 2.62 22.97
N ASP A 228 1.42 1.29 22.95
CA ASP A 228 2.68 0.55 23.14
C ASP A 228 3.65 0.75 21.95
N THR A 229 3.16 0.60 20.73
CA THR A 229 3.97 0.84 19.52
C THR A 229 4.44 2.28 19.44
N ARG A 230 3.64 3.25 19.92
CA ARG A 230 4.00 4.65 20.01
C ARG A 230 5.19 4.89 20.91
N PHE A 231 5.16 4.32 22.13
CA PHE A 231 6.24 4.48 23.10
C PHE A 231 7.56 3.95 22.56
N THR A 232 7.57 2.71 22.06
CA THR A 232 8.76 2.07 21.49
C THR A 232 9.33 2.87 20.32
N ALA A 233 8.47 3.29 19.38
CA ALA A 233 8.92 4.09 18.22
C ALA A 233 9.47 5.46 18.65
N THR A 234 8.82 6.15 19.60
CA THR A 234 9.28 7.46 20.11
C THR A 234 10.65 7.34 20.79
N PHE A 235 10.83 6.30 21.62
CA PHE A 235 12.08 6.05 22.30
C PHE A 235 13.23 5.74 21.31
N THR A 236 12.95 4.91 20.29
CA THR A 236 13.90 4.61 19.23
C THR A 236 14.32 5.86 18.45
N ILE A 237 13.37 6.75 18.14
CA ILE A 237 13.63 8.02 17.44
C ILE A 237 14.49 8.95 18.31
N ALA A 238 14.21 9.04 19.61
CA ALA A 238 14.99 9.88 20.51
C ALA A 238 16.45 9.45 20.64
N LEU A 239 16.70 8.13 20.66
CA LEU A 239 18.04 7.56 20.87
C LEU A 239 18.85 7.40 19.57
N SER A 240 18.21 7.27 18.42
CA SER A 240 18.89 7.01 17.15
C SER A 240 18.65 8.11 16.13
N PRO A 241 19.69 8.87 15.75
CA PRO A 241 19.61 9.90 14.70
C PRO A 241 19.10 9.35 13.36
N LEU A 242 19.45 8.11 13.02
CA LEU A 242 18.99 7.45 11.79
C LEU A 242 17.49 7.16 11.84
N ALA A 243 16.97 6.74 13.00
CA ALA A 243 15.54 6.55 13.20
C ALA A 243 14.79 7.89 13.20
N ALA A 244 15.38 8.96 13.74
CA ALA A 244 14.84 10.30 13.71
C ALA A 244 14.64 10.82 12.27
N ILE A 245 15.58 10.57 11.37
CA ILE A 245 15.45 10.92 9.95
C ILE A 245 14.24 10.22 9.30
N ARG A 246 13.90 9.01 9.76
CA ARG A 246 12.81 8.19 9.22
C ARG A 246 11.45 8.44 9.87
N THR A 247 11.33 9.42 10.74
CA THR A 247 10.11 9.70 11.53
C THR A 247 8.87 9.83 10.64
N CYS A 248 9.00 10.53 9.50
CA CYS A 248 7.90 10.73 8.57
C CYS A 248 7.48 9.42 7.89
N ASP A 249 8.43 8.60 7.45
CA ASP A 249 8.17 7.29 6.84
C ASP A 249 7.47 6.35 7.84
N THR A 250 7.92 6.33 9.08
CA THR A 250 7.31 5.55 10.16
C THR A 250 5.86 5.94 10.41
N LEU A 251 5.53 7.24 10.40
CA LEU A 251 4.16 7.73 10.51
C LEU A 251 3.32 7.38 9.28
N CYS A 252 3.93 7.36 8.09
CA CYS A 252 3.24 7.23 6.82
C CYS A 252 2.86 5.79 6.50
N ARG A 253 3.70 4.84 6.88
CA ARG A 253 3.62 3.42 6.47
C ARG A 253 2.25 2.80 6.68
N ASN A 254 1.62 3.03 7.84
CA ASN A 254 0.33 2.45 8.19
C ASN A 254 -0.84 3.43 8.05
N LEU A 255 -0.58 4.59 7.46
CA LEU A 255 -1.58 5.66 7.38
C LEU A 255 -2.83 5.26 6.60
N VAL A 256 -2.63 4.50 5.55
CA VAL A 256 -3.69 4.00 4.66
C VAL A 256 -4.01 2.51 4.85
N ALA A 257 -3.47 1.90 5.91
CA ALA A 257 -3.81 0.53 6.27
C ALA A 257 -5.34 0.39 6.48
N GLY A 258 -5.91 -0.64 5.87
CA GLY A 258 -7.36 -0.88 5.87
C GLY A 258 -8.15 -0.17 4.77
N TYR A 259 -7.52 0.68 3.94
CA TYR A 259 -8.14 1.19 2.72
C TYR A 259 -7.73 0.35 1.51
N HIS A 260 -8.69 0.13 0.63
CA HIS A 260 -8.45 -0.52 -0.65
C HIS A 260 -7.55 0.35 -1.55
N PRO A 261 -6.61 -0.23 -2.33
CA PRO A 261 -5.71 0.52 -3.20
C PRO A 261 -6.41 1.54 -4.10
N VAL A 262 -7.59 1.21 -4.63
CA VAL A 262 -8.39 2.12 -5.48
C VAL A 262 -8.82 3.37 -4.72
N ALA A 263 -9.21 3.25 -3.44
CA ALA A 263 -9.62 4.41 -2.64
C ALA A 263 -8.43 5.34 -2.36
N VAL A 264 -7.26 4.77 -2.10
CA VAL A 264 -6.02 5.55 -1.89
C VAL A 264 -5.58 6.21 -3.19
N ALA A 265 -5.56 5.47 -4.29
CA ALA A 265 -5.21 5.99 -5.62
C ALA A 265 -6.15 7.14 -6.03
N ALA A 266 -7.46 6.99 -5.78
CA ALA A 266 -8.43 8.06 -6.04
C ALA A 266 -8.15 9.34 -5.24
N ALA A 267 -7.55 9.23 -4.04
CA ALA A 267 -7.22 10.37 -3.21
C ALA A 267 -5.96 11.13 -3.67
N ILE A 268 -4.93 10.43 -4.18
CA ILE A 268 -3.59 11.02 -4.34
C ILE A 268 -3.00 10.92 -5.75
N CYS A 269 -3.48 10.01 -6.61
CA CYS A 269 -2.88 9.79 -7.92
C CYS A 269 -3.35 10.79 -8.97
N THR A 270 -2.50 11.02 -9.98
CA THR A 270 -2.91 11.61 -11.26
C THR A 270 -3.97 10.73 -11.93
N ASP A 271 -4.69 11.28 -12.90
CA ASP A 271 -5.76 10.53 -13.57
C ASP A 271 -5.20 9.29 -14.29
N ALA A 272 -4.07 9.41 -14.99
CA ALA A 272 -3.43 8.27 -15.64
C ALA A 272 -2.96 7.18 -14.66
N ALA A 273 -2.34 7.56 -13.53
CA ALA A 273 -1.92 6.60 -12.52
C ALA A 273 -3.11 5.96 -11.79
N PHE A 274 -4.18 6.72 -11.55
CA PHE A 274 -5.42 6.19 -11.00
C PHE A 274 -6.05 5.19 -11.96
N GLU A 275 -6.14 5.51 -13.24
CA GLU A 275 -6.69 4.64 -14.28
C GLU A 275 -5.97 3.29 -14.34
N ALA A 276 -4.63 3.31 -14.33
CA ALA A 276 -3.83 2.09 -14.31
C ALA A 276 -4.12 1.21 -13.09
N ILE A 277 -4.05 1.78 -11.88
CA ILE A 277 -4.29 1.04 -10.62
C ILE A 277 -5.74 0.57 -10.51
N ALA A 278 -6.70 1.45 -10.80
CA ALA A 278 -8.11 1.11 -10.70
C ALA A 278 -8.52 0.04 -11.72
N GLY A 279 -7.97 0.09 -12.93
CA GLY A 279 -8.17 -0.93 -13.94
C GLY A 279 -7.63 -2.28 -13.52
N GLU A 280 -6.39 -2.32 -13.01
CA GLU A 280 -5.78 -3.54 -12.51
C GLU A 280 -6.58 -4.15 -11.36
N GLN A 281 -6.94 -3.35 -10.36
CA GLN A 281 -7.70 -3.81 -9.18
C GLN A 281 -9.13 -4.24 -9.56
N LEU A 282 -9.77 -3.57 -10.52
CA LEU A 282 -11.08 -3.95 -11.03
C LEU A 282 -11.03 -5.32 -11.74
N ARG A 283 -10.03 -5.51 -12.60
CA ARG A 283 -9.82 -6.79 -13.31
C ARG A 283 -9.48 -7.90 -12.32
N TYR A 284 -8.62 -7.63 -11.34
CA TYR A 284 -8.30 -8.58 -10.29
C TYR A 284 -9.56 -9.02 -9.54
N ALA A 285 -10.35 -8.08 -9.03
CA ALA A 285 -11.58 -8.37 -8.32
C ALA A 285 -12.57 -9.16 -9.18
N LYS A 286 -12.70 -8.82 -10.48
CA LYS A 286 -13.67 -9.45 -11.39
C LYS A 286 -13.29 -10.86 -11.82
N PHE A 287 -12.00 -11.14 -12.00
CA PHE A 287 -11.54 -12.40 -12.60
C PHE A 287 -10.82 -13.34 -11.64
N THR A 288 -10.64 -12.96 -10.36
CA THR A 288 -9.94 -13.77 -9.37
C THR A 288 -10.85 -14.19 -8.22
N SER A 289 -11.96 -13.47 -7.99
CA SER A 289 -12.85 -13.80 -6.88
C SER A 289 -13.55 -15.16 -7.09
N ALA A 290 -13.50 -16.00 -6.06
CA ALA A 290 -14.18 -17.29 -6.04
C ALA A 290 -15.64 -17.20 -5.56
N SER A 291 -16.08 -16.06 -5.05
CA SER A 291 -17.42 -15.84 -4.51
C SER A 291 -18.20 -14.83 -5.31
N ASP A 292 -19.31 -15.25 -5.89
CA ASP A 292 -20.21 -14.36 -6.63
C ASP A 292 -20.77 -13.20 -5.77
N TRP A 293 -21.13 -13.48 -4.51
CA TRP A 293 -21.69 -12.44 -3.63
C TRP A 293 -20.64 -11.37 -3.29
N TYR A 294 -19.47 -11.79 -2.81
CA TYR A 294 -18.38 -10.89 -2.45
C TYR A 294 -17.90 -10.12 -3.68
N GLN A 295 -17.71 -10.82 -4.80
CA GLN A 295 -17.29 -10.25 -6.07
C GLN A 295 -18.25 -9.14 -6.54
N LYS A 296 -19.56 -9.42 -6.58
CA LYS A 296 -20.57 -8.44 -7.02
C LYS A 296 -20.52 -7.18 -6.15
N LYS A 297 -20.39 -7.34 -4.82
CA LYS A 297 -20.29 -6.21 -3.88
C LYS A 297 -19.00 -5.41 -4.06
N LEU A 298 -17.87 -6.08 -4.10
CA LEU A 298 -16.55 -5.44 -4.25
C LEU A 298 -16.42 -4.73 -5.60
N VAL A 299 -16.73 -5.41 -6.70
CA VAL A 299 -16.70 -4.84 -8.06
C VAL A 299 -17.61 -3.63 -8.17
N GLY A 300 -18.85 -3.73 -7.68
CA GLY A 300 -19.80 -2.60 -7.71
C GLY A 300 -19.28 -1.36 -6.98
N LEU A 301 -18.62 -1.54 -5.83
CA LEU A 301 -18.02 -0.45 -5.07
C LEU A 301 -16.77 0.13 -5.75
N ILE A 302 -15.91 -0.71 -6.33
CA ILE A 302 -14.75 -0.26 -7.13
C ILE A 302 -15.24 0.57 -8.33
N GLU A 303 -16.23 0.07 -9.08
CA GLU A 303 -16.82 0.80 -10.19
C GLU A 303 -17.43 2.14 -9.76
N GLN A 304 -18.04 2.21 -8.58
CA GLN A 304 -18.54 3.47 -8.03
C GLN A 304 -17.42 4.48 -7.81
N VAL A 305 -16.27 4.07 -7.24
CA VAL A 305 -15.10 4.95 -7.06
C VAL A 305 -14.54 5.41 -8.41
N ILE A 306 -14.49 4.52 -9.41
CA ILE A 306 -14.05 4.85 -10.77
C ILE A 306 -14.97 5.90 -11.41
N ARG A 307 -16.28 5.72 -11.33
CA ARG A 307 -17.26 6.70 -11.85
C ARG A 307 -17.19 8.05 -11.13
N GLN A 308 -16.93 8.06 -9.81
CA GLN A 308 -16.73 9.31 -9.05
C GLN A 308 -15.51 10.11 -9.53
N ARG A 309 -14.56 9.45 -10.20
CA ARG A 309 -13.40 10.08 -10.84
C ARG A 309 -13.64 10.44 -12.31
N GLY A 310 -14.88 10.29 -12.82
CA GLY A 310 -15.24 10.60 -14.20
C GLY A 310 -14.79 9.58 -15.23
N LEU A 311 -14.40 8.37 -14.80
CA LEU A 311 -13.97 7.30 -15.71
C LEU A 311 -15.10 6.28 -15.91
N GLU A 312 -15.13 5.69 -17.09
CA GLU A 312 -16.05 4.59 -17.41
C GLU A 312 -15.39 3.25 -17.08
N PRO A 313 -15.95 2.43 -16.13
CA PRO A 313 -15.34 1.17 -15.72
C PRO A 313 -15.10 0.18 -16.87
N ARG A 314 -16.00 0.15 -17.85
CA ARG A 314 -15.89 -0.77 -19.00
C ARG A 314 -14.61 -0.57 -19.80
N ARG A 315 -14.15 0.68 -19.96
CA ARG A 315 -12.89 0.98 -20.67
C ARG A 315 -11.67 0.39 -20.01
N LEU A 316 -11.72 0.14 -18.72
CA LEU A 316 -10.60 -0.42 -17.94
C LEU A 316 -10.51 -1.96 -18.02
N LEU A 317 -11.52 -2.60 -18.61
CA LEU A 317 -11.58 -4.05 -18.79
C LEU A 317 -11.07 -4.53 -20.15
N THR A 318 -10.80 -3.61 -21.05
CA THR A 318 -10.32 -3.90 -22.41
C THR A 318 -8.99 -3.20 -22.67
N PRO A 319 -8.11 -3.75 -23.52
CA PRO A 319 -6.92 -3.04 -23.96
C PRO A 319 -7.28 -1.71 -24.61
N SER A 320 -6.47 -0.67 -24.36
CA SER A 320 -6.68 0.68 -24.91
C SER A 320 -6.50 0.72 -26.43
N SER A 321 -5.70 -0.18 -26.97
CA SER A 321 -5.47 -0.34 -28.42
C SER A 321 -5.21 -1.81 -28.75
N GLN A 322 -5.64 -2.25 -29.91
CA GLN A 322 -5.30 -3.55 -30.44
C GLN A 322 -3.93 -3.48 -31.14
N MET A 323 -3.01 -4.34 -30.73
CA MET A 323 -1.71 -4.48 -31.39
C MET A 323 -1.88 -5.18 -32.74
N SER A 324 -1.05 -4.80 -33.72
CA SER A 324 -1.10 -5.39 -35.06
C SER A 324 -0.96 -6.92 -35.01
N GLY A 325 -1.89 -7.62 -35.65
CA GLY A 325 -1.92 -9.08 -35.72
C GLY A 325 -2.50 -9.77 -34.49
N CYS A 326 -2.79 -9.07 -33.42
CA CYS A 326 -3.42 -9.68 -32.22
C CYS A 326 -4.93 -9.87 -32.44
N ILE A 327 -5.42 -11.08 -32.17
CA ILE A 327 -6.84 -11.45 -32.33
C ILE A 327 -7.55 -11.67 -31.00
N LEU A 328 -6.81 -11.98 -29.94
CA LEU A 328 -7.32 -12.26 -28.60
C LEU A 328 -6.61 -11.44 -27.55
N TYR A 329 -7.24 -11.25 -26.41
CA TYR A 329 -6.59 -10.69 -25.23
C TYR A 329 -7.08 -11.38 -23.94
N CYS A 330 -6.24 -11.35 -22.90
CA CYS A 330 -6.64 -11.80 -21.58
C CYS A 330 -7.42 -10.70 -20.84
N PRO A 331 -8.65 -10.95 -20.38
CA PRO A 331 -9.42 -9.92 -19.68
C PRO A 331 -8.84 -9.55 -18.29
N ARG A 332 -7.95 -10.39 -17.73
CA ARG A 332 -7.31 -10.13 -16.42
C ARG A 332 -6.04 -9.28 -16.55
N CYS A 333 -5.08 -9.67 -17.39
CA CYS A 333 -3.79 -8.98 -17.51
C CYS A 333 -3.68 -8.06 -18.74
N LEU A 334 -4.65 -8.13 -19.66
CA LEU A 334 -4.68 -7.41 -20.94
C LEU A 334 -3.56 -7.80 -21.93
N THR A 335 -2.78 -8.86 -21.65
CA THR A 335 -1.83 -9.41 -22.62
C THR A 335 -2.56 -9.82 -23.89
N GLN A 336 -2.04 -9.41 -25.03
CA GLN A 336 -2.64 -9.64 -26.35
C GLN A 336 -1.94 -10.79 -27.05
N TYR A 337 -2.69 -11.59 -27.83
CA TYR A 337 -2.21 -12.80 -28.48
C TYR A 337 -2.49 -12.78 -29.99
N VAL A 338 -1.49 -13.18 -30.77
CA VAL A 338 -1.57 -13.31 -32.23
C VAL A 338 -2.07 -14.71 -32.65
N THR A 339 -1.96 -15.70 -31.79
CA THR A 339 -2.37 -17.08 -32.04
C THR A 339 -3.68 -17.38 -31.35
N ASN A 340 -4.47 -18.27 -31.96
CA ASN A 340 -5.70 -18.76 -31.35
C ASN A 340 -5.35 -19.72 -30.21
N ARG A 341 -5.45 -19.23 -28.98
CA ARG A 341 -5.27 -19.97 -27.73
C ARG A 341 -6.55 -19.87 -26.94
N GLU A 342 -6.85 -20.89 -26.15
CA GLU A 342 -8.02 -20.86 -25.30
C GLU A 342 -7.77 -20.10 -23.99
N GLU A 343 -6.54 -20.16 -23.47
CA GLU A 343 -6.18 -19.69 -22.14
C GLU A 343 -4.93 -18.82 -22.11
N CYS A 344 -4.87 -17.92 -21.13
CA CYS A 344 -3.75 -17.04 -20.87
C CYS A 344 -2.61 -17.79 -20.16
N SER A 345 -1.39 -17.75 -20.73
CA SER A 345 -0.20 -18.35 -20.13
C SER A 345 0.24 -17.64 -18.85
N ASP A 346 0.01 -16.31 -18.76
CA ASP A 346 0.54 -15.48 -17.66
C ASP A 346 -0.39 -15.50 -16.43
N CYS A 347 -1.69 -15.71 -16.65
CA CYS A 347 -2.71 -15.65 -15.59
C CYS A 347 -3.18 -17.03 -15.11
N GLY A 348 -2.61 -18.11 -15.62
CA GLY A 348 -3.02 -19.49 -15.30
C GLY A 348 -4.49 -19.76 -15.65
N HIS A 349 -4.75 -20.33 -16.82
CA HIS A 349 -6.05 -20.85 -17.21
C HIS A 349 -7.23 -19.86 -17.25
N LYS A 350 -6.97 -18.58 -17.54
CA LYS A 350 -8.05 -17.62 -17.80
C LYS A 350 -8.37 -17.60 -19.29
N ALA A 351 -9.65 -17.87 -19.64
CA ALA A 351 -10.12 -17.84 -21.01
C ALA A 351 -9.84 -16.50 -21.68
N LEU A 352 -9.32 -16.55 -22.91
CA LEU A 352 -9.05 -15.38 -23.73
C LEU A 352 -10.34 -14.87 -24.40
N VAL A 353 -10.39 -13.59 -24.66
CA VAL A 353 -11.53 -12.92 -25.27
C VAL A 353 -11.10 -12.35 -26.63
N ALA A 354 -11.91 -12.56 -27.67
CA ALA A 354 -11.67 -11.98 -28.98
C ALA A 354 -11.89 -10.46 -28.95
N PHE A 355 -11.09 -9.74 -29.68
CA PHE A 355 -11.40 -8.35 -29.96
C PHE A 355 -12.71 -8.29 -30.74
N THR A 356 -13.70 -7.59 -30.21
CA THR A 356 -14.90 -7.27 -30.97
C THR A 356 -14.49 -6.31 -32.07
N SER A 357 -14.70 -6.68 -33.32
CA SER A 357 -14.57 -5.79 -34.45
C SER A 357 -15.62 -4.68 -34.29
N SER A 358 -15.27 -3.63 -33.51
CA SER A 358 -16.04 -2.40 -33.54
C SER A 358 -15.89 -1.84 -34.95
N GLY A 359 -16.95 -1.94 -35.73
CA GLY A 359 -17.01 -1.45 -37.09
C GLY A 359 -16.59 0.01 -37.18
N THR A 360 -15.33 0.22 -37.48
CA THR A 360 -14.88 1.45 -38.14
C THR A 360 -15.11 1.25 -39.64
N GLY A 361 -16.34 1.51 -40.01
CA GLY A 361 -16.64 1.77 -41.42
C GLY A 361 -15.93 3.03 -41.88
N THR A 362 -14.68 2.90 -42.25
CA THR A 362 -14.04 3.76 -43.24
C THR A 362 -13.83 2.92 -44.46
N SER A 363 -14.84 2.95 -45.35
CA SER A 363 -14.74 2.57 -46.73
C SER A 363 -13.61 3.38 -47.35
N PHE A 364 -12.43 2.80 -47.46
CA PHE A 364 -11.50 3.20 -48.51
C PHE A 364 -11.99 2.56 -49.81
N SER A 365 -12.67 3.35 -50.63
CA SER A 365 -12.83 3.05 -52.05
C SER A 365 -11.51 3.35 -52.78
N PRO A 366 -11.17 2.60 -53.85
CA PRO A 366 -9.91 2.64 -54.57
C PRO A 366 -9.64 3.94 -55.28
#